data_e2ad02406624d62ea6d4d22d20c44566
#
_entry.id   e2ad02406624d62ea6d4d22d20c44566
#
_cell.length_a   1.000
_cell.length_b   1.000
_cell.length_c   1.000
_cell.angle_alpha   90.00
_cell.angle_beta   90.00
_cell.angle_gamma   90.00
#
_symmetry.space_group_name_H-M   'P 1'
#
loop_
_entity.id
_entity.type
_entity.pdbx_description
1 polymer ?
#
loop_
_entity_poly.entity_id
_entity_poly.type
_entity_poly.pdbx_seq_one_letter_code
_entity_poly.pdbx_strand_id
1 'polypeptide(L)'
;MLRYTLRQLEYFVAVGQTGSIARAADKVNVSSPSISAAITQLEQEFGLPLFVRQHAQGLSLTLAGRQMMEQARVVLREADALTDLAGNISGTVRGPLAIGCLLSFAQLVLPALRRGFVTAYPDVRVRQIELNQAEIFSTLRRAEVDVALTYDLDLPRDLRFVPITELPPYVIVAETHPLAHLPSVTVEALAGHPMVLLDLPFSSEYFLSFFDRIGVRPHIAERTRDMAVMRSLVANGFGYSIANVQPLIAQSPDGKPLKFIPITGEVRPMRMGLLMSSDADRANVVRAFVEYCHGLKADGELPGQEAGE
;
A
#
# COMPACT_ATOMS: atom_id res chain seq x y z
N MET A 1 -0.07 -19.24 35.22
CA MET A 1 0.00 -20.05 34.01
C MET A 1 -1.01 -19.47 33.03
N LEU A 2 -0.63 -19.20 31.77
CA LEU A 2 -1.57 -18.73 30.75
C LEU A 2 -2.64 -19.79 30.51
N ARG A 3 -3.92 -19.39 30.51
CA ARG A 3 -5.06 -20.28 30.33
C ARG A 3 -5.69 -20.16 28.93
N TYR A 4 -5.06 -19.42 28.05
CA TYR A 4 -5.44 -19.29 26.64
C TYR A 4 -4.26 -19.64 25.72
N THR A 5 -4.56 -19.91 24.45
CA THR A 5 -3.58 -20.32 23.44
C THR A 5 -3.43 -19.25 22.34
N LEU A 6 -2.29 -19.25 21.63
CA LEU A 6 -2.10 -18.40 20.46
C LEU A 6 -3.20 -18.64 19.41
N ARG A 7 -3.61 -19.88 19.22
CA ARG A 7 -4.68 -20.23 18.26
C ARG A 7 -6.02 -19.59 18.59
N GLN A 8 -6.34 -19.45 19.88
CA GLN A 8 -7.54 -18.72 20.31
C GLN A 8 -7.43 -17.21 20.02
N LEU A 9 -6.23 -16.63 20.19
CA LEU A 9 -5.98 -15.24 19.80
C LEU A 9 -6.09 -15.04 18.28
N GLU A 10 -5.60 -15.97 17.45
CA GLU A 10 -5.78 -15.95 15.99
C GLU A 10 -7.27 -15.94 15.61
N TYR A 11 -8.07 -16.81 16.24
CA TYR A 11 -9.52 -16.86 16.02
C TYR A 11 -10.21 -15.57 16.42
N PHE A 12 -9.82 -15.00 17.57
CA PHE A 12 -10.35 -13.74 18.04
C PHE A 12 -10.06 -12.60 17.06
N VAL A 13 -8.81 -12.48 16.59
CA VAL A 13 -8.41 -11.48 15.59
C VAL A 13 -9.15 -11.70 14.27
N ALA A 14 -9.31 -12.95 13.80
CA ALA A 14 -10.05 -13.26 12.58
C ALA A 14 -11.54 -12.85 12.67
N VAL A 15 -12.19 -13.08 13.82
CA VAL A 15 -13.58 -12.64 14.04
C VAL A 15 -13.68 -11.11 14.08
N GLY A 16 -12.74 -10.45 14.77
CA GLY A 16 -12.68 -9.00 14.84
C GLY A 16 -12.51 -8.33 13.47
N GLN A 17 -11.74 -8.94 12.58
CA GLN A 17 -11.52 -8.46 11.21
C GLN A 17 -12.71 -8.68 10.28
N THR A 18 -13.40 -9.81 10.43
CA THR A 18 -14.48 -10.19 9.50
C THR A 18 -15.86 -9.77 9.98
N GLY A 19 -16.03 -9.48 11.28
CA GLY A 19 -17.32 -9.23 11.90
C GLY A 19 -18.28 -10.44 11.86
N SER A 20 -17.78 -11.65 11.58
CA SER A 20 -18.58 -12.84 11.38
C SER A 20 -17.82 -14.11 11.73
N ILE A 21 -18.41 -14.96 12.58
CA ILE A 21 -17.83 -16.26 12.95
C ILE A 21 -17.69 -17.16 11.71
N ALA A 22 -18.67 -17.18 10.82
CA ALA A 22 -18.62 -18.00 9.61
C ALA A 22 -17.49 -17.58 8.68
N ARG A 23 -17.39 -16.27 8.37
CA ARG A 23 -16.30 -15.75 7.54
C ARG A 23 -14.92 -15.91 8.18
N ALA A 24 -14.83 -15.81 9.51
CA ALA A 24 -13.59 -16.09 10.22
C ALA A 24 -13.21 -17.57 10.13
N ALA A 25 -14.19 -18.49 10.27
CA ALA A 25 -14.00 -19.92 10.15
C ALA A 25 -13.46 -20.30 8.76
N ASP A 26 -14.05 -19.75 7.70
CA ASP A 26 -13.57 -19.93 6.33
C ASP A 26 -12.13 -19.40 6.15
N LYS A 27 -11.85 -18.21 6.72
CA LYS A 27 -10.52 -17.57 6.63
C LYS A 27 -9.41 -18.39 7.27
N VAL A 28 -9.67 -19.04 8.41
CA VAL A 28 -8.66 -19.81 9.17
C VAL A 28 -8.82 -21.33 9.01
N ASN A 29 -9.66 -21.77 8.08
CA ASN A 29 -9.91 -23.18 7.73
C ASN A 29 -10.31 -24.07 8.93
N VAL A 30 -11.27 -23.60 9.74
CA VAL A 30 -11.82 -24.35 10.88
C VAL A 30 -13.35 -24.28 10.91
N SER A 31 -13.98 -25.05 11.79
CA SER A 31 -15.43 -25.01 11.96
C SER A 31 -15.90 -23.77 12.74
N SER A 32 -17.05 -23.21 12.39
CA SER A 32 -17.69 -22.11 13.13
C SER A 32 -17.90 -22.41 14.63
N PRO A 33 -18.31 -23.63 15.05
CA PRO A 33 -18.39 -23.99 16.45
C PRO A 33 -17.05 -23.89 17.20
N SER A 34 -15.94 -24.25 16.56
CA SER A 34 -14.59 -24.14 17.16
C SER A 34 -14.22 -22.69 17.46
N ILE A 35 -14.52 -21.78 16.53
CA ILE A 35 -14.29 -20.34 16.75
C ILE A 35 -15.20 -19.82 17.87
N SER A 36 -16.49 -20.15 17.84
CA SER A 36 -17.44 -19.72 18.86
C SER A 36 -17.01 -20.14 20.26
N ALA A 37 -16.58 -21.41 20.42
CA ALA A 37 -16.07 -21.93 21.67
C ALA A 37 -14.82 -21.19 22.15
N ALA A 38 -13.88 -20.93 21.24
CA ALA A 38 -12.65 -20.21 21.54
C ALA A 38 -12.92 -18.76 22.00
N ILE A 39 -13.84 -18.04 21.35
CA ILE A 39 -14.24 -16.69 21.77
C ILE A 39 -14.87 -16.71 23.15
N THR A 40 -15.83 -17.63 23.40
CA THR A 40 -16.47 -17.78 24.71
C THR A 40 -15.44 -18.07 25.82
N GLN A 41 -14.46 -18.93 25.54
CA GLN A 41 -13.38 -19.23 26.47
C GLN A 41 -12.50 -18.01 26.77
N LEU A 42 -12.14 -17.21 25.75
CA LEU A 42 -11.37 -15.98 25.96
C LEU A 42 -12.15 -14.94 26.78
N GLU A 43 -13.46 -14.78 26.51
CA GLU A 43 -14.30 -13.85 27.29
C GLU A 43 -14.44 -14.28 28.75
N GLN A 44 -14.52 -15.58 29.00
CA GLN A 44 -14.51 -16.14 30.35
C GLN A 44 -13.18 -15.91 31.06
N GLU A 45 -12.07 -16.16 30.38
CA GLU A 45 -10.72 -16.00 30.96
C GLU A 45 -10.40 -14.53 31.26
N PHE A 46 -10.78 -13.60 30.39
CA PHE A 46 -10.56 -12.18 30.59
C PHE A 46 -11.63 -11.52 31.47
N GLY A 47 -12.74 -12.18 31.74
CA GLY A 47 -13.83 -11.66 32.56
C GLY A 47 -14.59 -10.50 31.94
N LEU A 48 -14.53 -10.33 30.61
CA LEU A 48 -15.17 -9.23 29.90
C LEU A 48 -15.62 -9.65 28.48
N PRO A 49 -16.72 -9.04 27.96
CA PRO A 49 -17.19 -9.34 26.60
C PRO A 49 -16.26 -8.67 25.58
N LEU A 50 -15.82 -9.45 24.59
CA LEU A 50 -15.01 -8.97 23.48
C LEU A 50 -15.88 -8.49 22.31
N PHE A 51 -17.06 -9.11 22.14
CA PHE A 51 -17.99 -8.84 21.07
C PHE A 51 -19.39 -8.48 21.56
N VAL A 52 -20.09 -7.67 20.78
CA VAL A 52 -21.54 -7.45 20.88
C VAL A 52 -22.21 -7.93 19.59
N ARG A 53 -23.38 -8.58 19.73
CA ARG A 53 -24.23 -8.93 18.59
C ARG A 53 -25.05 -7.70 18.19
N GLN A 54 -24.90 -7.27 16.96
CA GLN A 54 -25.78 -6.26 16.37
C GLN A 54 -26.84 -6.96 15.51
N HIS A 55 -28.11 -6.71 15.81
CA HIS A 55 -29.22 -7.21 14.99
C HIS A 55 -29.02 -6.76 13.54
N ALA A 56 -28.96 -7.72 12.61
CA ALA A 56 -28.74 -7.53 11.16
C ALA A 56 -27.31 -7.15 10.68
N GLN A 57 -26.33 -6.89 11.54
CA GLN A 57 -24.97 -6.49 11.12
C GLN A 57 -23.83 -7.45 11.56
N GLY A 58 -24.17 -8.58 12.22
CA GLY A 58 -23.17 -9.54 12.66
C GLY A 58 -22.58 -9.23 14.05
N LEU A 59 -21.26 -9.44 14.20
CA LEU A 59 -20.51 -9.19 15.43
C LEU A 59 -19.70 -7.91 15.32
N SER A 60 -19.77 -7.06 16.35
CA SER A 60 -18.91 -5.88 16.49
C SER A 60 -18.07 -5.99 17.76
N LEU A 61 -16.83 -5.52 17.70
CA LEU A 61 -15.96 -5.43 18.89
C LEU A 61 -16.52 -4.42 19.91
N THR A 62 -16.50 -4.79 21.18
CA THR A 62 -16.65 -3.84 22.30
C THR A 62 -15.47 -2.88 22.35
N LEU A 63 -15.51 -1.85 23.20
CA LEU A 63 -14.33 -1.01 23.46
C LEU A 63 -13.16 -1.85 23.98
N ALA A 64 -13.44 -2.71 24.99
CA ALA A 64 -12.47 -3.66 25.51
C ALA A 64 -11.97 -4.64 24.43
N GLY A 65 -12.89 -5.16 23.61
CA GLY A 65 -12.55 -6.05 22.49
C GLY A 65 -11.57 -5.40 21.50
N ARG A 66 -11.72 -4.10 21.18
CA ARG A 66 -10.76 -3.40 20.30
C ARG A 66 -9.37 -3.32 20.93
N GLN A 67 -9.28 -2.92 22.19
CA GLN A 67 -8.00 -2.83 22.91
C GLN A 67 -7.34 -4.21 23.03
N MET A 68 -8.11 -5.24 23.40
CA MET A 68 -7.63 -6.62 23.49
C MET A 68 -7.19 -7.17 22.13
N MET A 69 -7.86 -6.80 21.04
CA MET A 69 -7.46 -7.23 19.70
C MET A 69 -6.13 -6.63 19.26
N GLU A 70 -5.88 -5.36 19.56
CA GLU A 70 -4.58 -4.73 19.31
C GLU A 70 -3.47 -5.45 20.08
N GLN A 71 -3.69 -5.74 21.36
CA GLN A 71 -2.72 -6.46 22.16
C GLN A 71 -2.54 -7.93 21.71
N ALA A 72 -3.63 -8.60 21.32
CA ALA A 72 -3.55 -9.95 20.76
C ALA A 72 -2.69 -10.01 19.48
N ARG A 73 -2.80 -9.01 18.62
CA ARG A 73 -1.92 -8.88 17.44
C ARG A 73 -0.45 -8.72 17.81
N VAL A 74 -0.14 -7.96 18.88
CA VAL A 74 1.24 -7.84 19.36
C VAL A 74 1.76 -9.21 19.81
N VAL A 75 0.99 -9.95 20.61
CA VAL A 75 1.38 -11.27 21.10
C VAL A 75 1.60 -12.25 19.94
N LEU A 76 0.73 -12.24 18.94
CA LEU A 76 0.88 -13.10 17.76
C LEU A 76 2.14 -12.77 16.96
N ARG A 77 2.46 -11.47 16.78
CA ARG A 77 3.71 -11.06 16.13
C ARG A 77 4.96 -11.51 16.90
N GLU A 78 4.96 -11.38 18.22
CA GLU A 78 6.09 -11.85 19.04
C GLU A 78 6.23 -13.40 18.98
N ALA A 79 5.12 -14.11 18.84
CA ALA A 79 5.15 -15.56 18.61
C ALA A 79 5.71 -15.90 17.22
N ASP A 80 5.34 -15.15 16.19
CA ASP A 80 5.91 -15.31 14.84
C ASP A 80 7.42 -14.98 14.83
N ALA A 81 7.86 -13.98 15.61
CA ALA A 81 9.26 -13.63 15.75
C ALA A 81 10.14 -14.76 16.30
N LEU A 82 9.58 -15.69 17.08
CA LEU A 82 10.29 -16.92 17.48
C LEU A 82 10.58 -17.83 16.27
N THR A 83 9.64 -17.93 15.34
CA THR A 83 9.82 -18.70 14.10
C THR A 83 10.86 -18.04 13.20
N ASP A 84 10.82 -16.71 13.14
CA ASP A 84 11.82 -15.92 12.40
C ASP A 84 13.22 -16.04 13.01
N LEU A 85 13.32 -16.04 14.35
CA LEU A 85 14.60 -16.26 15.04
C LEU A 85 15.20 -17.63 14.70
N ALA A 86 14.37 -18.66 14.68
CA ALA A 86 14.80 -20.00 14.25
C ALA A 86 15.23 -20.01 12.77
N GLY A 87 14.53 -19.26 11.91
CA GLY A 87 14.93 -19.03 10.51
C GLY A 87 16.26 -18.29 10.39
N ASN A 88 16.48 -17.26 11.20
CA ASN A 88 17.76 -16.51 11.25
C ASN A 88 18.94 -17.42 11.64
N ILE A 89 18.75 -18.29 12.63
CA ILE A 89 19.77 -19.26 13.08
C ILE A 89 20.08 -20.27 11.96
N SER A 90 19.09 -20.68 11.18
CA SER A 90 19.22 -21.62 10.07
C SER A 90 19.62 -20.97 8.74
N GLY A 91 19.67 -19.63 8.67
CA GLY A 91 19.93 -18.88 7.44
C GLY A 91 18.79 -18.91 6.42
N THR A 92 17.58 -19.30 6.82
CA THR A 92 16.43 -19.49 5.90
C THR A 92 15.42 -18.37 6.08
N VAL A 93 15.10 -17.65 5.00
CA VAL A 93 14.00 -16.68 4.94
C VAL A 93 12.71 -17.40 4.56
N ARG A 94 11.71 -17.41 5.45
CA ARG A 94 10.44 -18.13 5.26
C ARG A 94 9.29 -17.51 6.03
N GLY A 95 8.06 -17.87 5.69
CA GLY A 95 6.86 -17.45 6.41
C GLY A 95 5.96 -16.50 5.61
N PRO A 96 4.92 -15.97 6.23
CA PRO A 96 4.00 -15.03 5.59
C PRO A 96 4.62 -13.63 5.49
N LEU A 97 4.31 -12.92 4.39
CA LEU A 97 4.61 -11.50 4.21
C LEU A 97 3.39 -10.80 3.64
N ALA A 98 2.78 -9.91 4.39
CA ALA A 98 1.66 -9.10 3.94
C ALA A 98 2.17 -7.74 3.46
N ILE A 99 2.02 -7.47 2.16
CA ILE A 99 2.46 -6.22 1.52
C ILE A 99 1.24 -5.37 1.18
N GLY A 100 1.14 -4.18 1.78
CA GLY A 100 0.25 -3.12 1.33
C GLY A 100 0.88 -2.33 0.19
N CYS A 101 0.10 -1.80 -0.74
CA CYS A 101 0.63 -0.91 -1.76
C CYS A 101 -0.41 0.04 -2.31
N LEU A 102 0.03 1.19 -2.79
CA LEU A 102 -0.80 2.07 -3.60
C LEU A 102 -1.20 1.39 -4.90
N LEU A 103 -2.40 1.67 -5.39
CA LEU A 103 -2.92 1.06 -6.62
C LEU A 103 -1.98 1.29 -7.84
N SER A 104 -1.34 2.45 -7.92
CA SER A 104 -0.34 2.74 -8.96
C SER A 104 0.84 1.78 -8.94
N PHE A 105 1.34 1.44 -7.76
CA PHE A 105 2.44 0.47 -7.62
C PHE A 105 1.95 -0.97 -7.80
N ALA A 106 0.72 -1.28 -7.40
CA ALA A 106 0.12 -2.59 -7.63
C ALA A 106 0.03 -2.94 -9.11
N GLN A 107 -0.17 -1.94 -9.97
CA GLN A 107 -0.27 -2.14 -11.41
C GLN A 107 1.09 -2.18 -12.12
N LEU A 108 2.06 -1.37 -11.69
CA LEU A 108 3.27 -1.10 -12.47
C LEU A 108 4.57 -1.62 -11.86
N VAL A 109 4.62 -1.81 -10.54
CA VAL A 109 5.87 -2.08 -9.81
C VAL A 109 5.81 -3.40 -9.05
N LEU A 110 4.83 -3.57 -8.16
CA LEU A 110 4.79 -4.68 -7.21
C LEU A 110 4.69 -6.08 -7.84
N PRO A 111 4.01 -6.31 -8.98
CA PRO A 111 3.94 -7.65 -9.56
C PRO A 111 5.32 -8.22 -9.92
N ALA A 112 6.19 -7.40 -10.51
CA ALA A 112 7.56 -7.81 -10.85
C ALA A 112 8.43 -7.98 -9.59
N LEU A 113 8.36 -7.03 -8.63
CA LEU A 113 9.04 -7.16 -7.33
C LEU A 113 8.64 -8.45 -6.61
N ARG A 114 7.35 -8.71 -6.51
CA ARG A 114 6.80 -9.90 -5.87
C ARG A 114 7.28 -11.18 -6.57
N ARG A 115 7.24 -11.21 -7.90
CA ARG A 115 7.68 -12.38 -8.66
C ARG A 115 9.15 -12.69 -8.41
N GLY A 116 10.02 -11.69 -8.48
CA GLY A 116 11.44 -11.87 -8.21
C GLY A 116 11.71 -12.27 -6.76
N PHE A 117 11.04 -11.63 -5.79
CA PHE A 117 11.22 -11.95 -4.38
C PHE A 117 10.83 -13.39 -4.04
N VAL A 118 9.66 -13.89 -4.50
CA VAL A 118 9.27 -15.29 -4.22
C VAL A 118 10.11 -16.31 -5.01
N THR A 119 10.77 -15.90 -6.09
CA THR A 119 11.74 -16.74 -6.78
C THR A 119 13.04 -16.85 -5.98
N ALA A 120 13.51 -15.74 -5.37
CA ALA A 120 14.69 -15.75 -4.50
C ALA A 120 14.45 -16.43 -3.14
N TYR A 121 13.20 -16.35 -2.64
CA TYR A 121 12.80 -16.89 -1.34
C TYR A 121 11.53 -17.74 -1.47
N PRO A 122 11.63 -18.99 -1.96
CA PRO A 122 10.46 -19.83 -2.30
C PRO A 122 9.59 -20.24 -1.11
N ASP A 123 10.15 -20.21 0.11
CA ASP A 123 9.43 -20.54 1.34
C ASP A 123 8.62 -19.35 1.91
N VAL A 124 8.67 -18.19 1.25
CA VAL A 124 7.87 -17.01 1.62
C VAL A 124 6.52 -17.02 0.90
N ARG A 125 5.47 -16.77 1.67
CA ARG A 125 4.10 -16.66 1.15
C ARG A 125 3.65 -15.20 1.17
N VAL A 126 3.69 -14.54 0.03
CA VAL A 126 3.32 -13.13 -0.10
C VAL A 126 1.81 -12.97 -0.29
N ARG A 127 1.20 -12.14 0.57
CA ARG A 127 -0.17 -11.60 0.40
C ARG A 127 -0.08 -10.11 0.08
N GLN A 128 -0.73 -9.69 -0.99
CA GLN A 128 -0.79 -8.31 -1.45
C GLN A 128 -2.17 -7.71 -1.15
N ILE A 129 -2.20 -6.43 -0.78
CA ILE A 129 -3.43 -5.65 -0.55
C ILE A 129 -3.25 -4.27 -1.17
N GLU A 130 -4.15 -3.90 -2.09
CA GLU A 130 -4.21 -2.57 -2.68
C GLU A 130 -4.92 -1.61 -1.72
N LEU A 131 -4.29 -0.47 -1.46
CA LEU A 131 -4.71 0.50 -0.44
C LEU A 131 -4.46 1.92 -0.93
N ASN A 132 -5.20 2.89 -0.40
CA ASN A 132 -4.79 4.29 -0.48
C ASN A 132 -3.83 4.64 0.66
N GLN A 133 -3.24 5.86 0.62
CA GLN A 133 -2.24 6.30 1.60
C GLN A 133 -2.77 6.26 3.06
N ALA A 134 -4.00 6.71 3.29
CA ALA A 134 -4.60 6.72 4.63
C ALA A 134 -4.88 5.30 5.16
N GLU A 135 -5.31 4.41 4.27
CA GLU A 135 -5.51 2.99 4.59
C GLU A 135 -4.19 2.29 4.89
N ILE A 136 -3.11 2.61 4.17
CA ILE A 136 -1.76 2.10 4.47
C ILE A 136 -1.37 2.42 5.90
N PHE A 137 -1.51 3.68 6.34
CA PHE A 137 -1.17 4.07 7.71
C PHE A 137 -1.98 3.31 8.76
N SER A 138 -3.28 3.14 8.51
CA SER A 138 -4.16 2.44 9.45
C SER A 138 -3.91 0.93 9.49
N THR A 139 -3.64 0.29 8.36
CA THR A 139 -3.40 -1.17 8.29
C THR A 139 -2.03 -1.55 8.85
N LEU A 140 -0.99 -0.71 8.66
CA LEU A 140 0.31 -0.91 9.32
C LEU A 140 0.19 -0.82 10.84
N ARG A 141 -0.53 0.19 11.38
CA ARG A 141 -0.75 0.32 12.83
C ARG A 141 -1.53 -0.85 13.41
N ARG A 142 -2.46 -1.42 12.64
CA ARG A 142 -3.23 -2.61 13.04
C ARG A 142 -2.51 -3.92 12.74
N ALA A 143 -1.28 -3.87 12.22
CA ALA A 143 -0.53 -5.04 11.79
C ALA A 143 -1.31 -5.97 10.83
N GLU A 144 -2.12 -5.40 9.96
CA GLU A 144 -2.82 -6.11 8.89
C GLU A 144 -1.93 -6.27 7.65
N VAL A 145 -0.91 -5.40 7.52
CA VAL A 145 0.21 -5.52 6.61
C VAL A 145 1.52 -5.33 7.38
N ASP A 146 2.58 -5.99 6.93
CA ASP A 146 3.90 -5.95 7.56
C ASP A 146 4.74 -4.80 7.00
N VAL A 147 4.60 -4.54 5.72
CA VAL A 147 5.30 -3.50 4.97
C VAL A 147 4.38 -2.94 3.88
N ALA A 148 4.54 -1.67 3.55
CA ALA A 148 3.77 -1.06 2.46
C ALA A 148 4.68 -0.33 1.47
N LEU A 149 4.45 -0.54 0.16
CA LEU A 149 5.09 0.21 -0.91
C LEU A 149 4.28 1.49 -1.16
N THR A 150 4.87 2.64 -0.87
CA THR A 150 4.17 3.93 -0.88
C THR A 150 5.10 5.10 -1.23
N TYR A 151 4.54 6.31 -1.26
CA TYR A 151 5.27 7.56 -1.40
C TYR A 151 5.59 8.21 -0.04
N ASP A 152 6.56 9.13 -0.03
CA ASP A 152 6.95 9.95 1.11
C ASP A 152 6.02 11.16 1.33
N LEU A 153 4.70 10.93 1.32
CA LEU A 153 3.67 11.95 1.52
C LEU A 153 3.09 11.88 2.93
N ASP A 154 3.19 12.96 3.69
CA ASP A 154 2.63 13.15 5.04
C ASP A 154 2.81 11.94 5.97
N LEU A 155 4.03 11.41 5.99
CA LEU A 155 4.37 10.20 6.72
C LEU A 155 4.22 10.40 8.24
N PRO A 156 3.48 9.53 8.93
CA PRO A 156 3.37 9.55 10.38
C PRO A 156 4.71 9.28 11.06
N ARG A 157 4.98 9.97 12.17
CA ARG A 157 6.23 9.83 12.93
C ARG A 157 6.41 8.48 13.61
N ASP A 158 5.33 7.75 13.84
CA ASP A 158 5.29 6.42 14.47
C ASP A 158 5.60 5.29 13.47
N LEU A 159 5.72 5.59 12.18
CA LEU A 159 6.08 4.64 11.13
C LEU A 159 7.44 4.99 10.53
N ARG A 160 8.20 3.97 10.17
CA ARG A 160 9.51 4.11 9.55
C ARG A 160 9.40 3.98 8.03
N PHE A 161 9.93 4.97 7.33
CA PHE A 161 10.03 4.98 5.87
C PHE A 161 11.46 4.69 5.42
N VAL A 162 11.61 3.75 4.52
CA VAL A 162 12.90 3.39 3.88
C VAL A 162 12.80 3.78 2.40
N PRO A 163 13.45 4.87 1.97
CA PRO A 163 13.36 5.32 0.58
C PRO A 163 14.09 4.36 -0.35
N ILE A 164 13.48 4.05 -1.48
CA ILE A 164 14.10 3.21 -2.52
C ILE A 164 14.57 4.07 -3.67
N THR A 165 13.69 4.89 -4.27
CA THR A 165 14.05 5.69 -5.43
C THR A 165 13.24 6.99 -5.51
N GLU A 166 13.76 7.96 -6.26
CA GLU A 166 13.04 9.19 -6.60
C GLU A 166 12.26 9.00 -7.89
N LEU A 167 11.06 9.56 -7.91
CA LEU A 167 10.14 9.54 -9.03
C LEU A 167 9.76 10.98 -9.38
N PRO A 168 10.47 11.61 -10.33
CA PRO A 168 10.14 12.94 -10.77
C PRO A 168 8.74 12.99 -11.40
N PRO A 169 7.99 14.10 -11.21
CA PRO A 169 6.69 14.25 -11.83
C PRO A 169 6.83 14.46 -13.34
N TYR A 170 5.86 13.93 -14.07
CA TYR A 170 5.69 14.14 -15.50
C TYR A 170 4.24 14.42 -15.84
N VAL A 171 4.02 15.06 -16.98
CA VAL A 171 2.69 15.35 -17.53
C VAL A 171 2.27 14.22 -18.47
N ILE A 172 1.00 13.86 -18.39
CA ILE A 172 0.34 12.95 -19.33
C ILE A 172 -0.58 13.79 -20.21
N VAL A 173 -0.43 13.67 -21.52
CA VAL A 173 -1.29 14.32 -22.50
C VAL A 173 -1.70 13.36 -23.62
N ALA A 174 -2.81 13.66 -24.30
CA ALA A 174 -3.12 13.02 -25.57
C ALA A 174 -2.06 13.37 -26.62
N GLU A 175 -1.82 12.49 -27.58
CA GLU A 175 -0.89 12.75 -28.70
C GLU A 175 -1.25 14.01 -29.50
N THR A 176 -2.53 14.37 -29.55
CA THR A 176 -3.06 15.56 -30.24
C THR A 176 -3.01 16.84 -29.39
N HIS A 177 -2.56 16.76 -28.14
CA HIS A 177 -2.54 17.92 -27.24
C HIS A 177 -1.47 18.92 -27.69
N PRO A 178 -1.70 20.26 -27.57
CA PRO A 178 -0.72 21.28 -27.98
C PRO A 178 0.68 21.10 -27.37
N LEU A 179 0.77 20.59 -26.15
CA LEU A 179 2.05 20.36 -25.45
C LEU A 179 2.75 19.04 -25.86
N ALA A 180 2.11 18.15 -26.65
CA ALA A 180 2.60 16.81 -26.93
C ALA A 180 3.97 16.74 -27.64
N HIS A 181 4.35 17.83 -28.29
CA HIS A 181 5.60 17.92 -29.06
C HIS A 181 6.77 18.56 -28.27
N LEU A 182 6.52 19.01 -27.06
CA LEU A 182 7.53 19.65 -26.23
C LEU A 182 8.42 18.60 -25.57
N PRO A 183 9.74 18.82 -25.47
CA PRO A 183 10.65 17.92 -24.76
C PRO A 183 10.49 18.00 -23.24
N SER A 184 9.98 19.11 -22.74
CA SER A 184 9.64 19.34 -21.32
C SER A 184 8.64 20.48 -21.19
N VAL A 185 7.98 20.57 -20.04
CA VAL A 185 7.00 21.64 -19.75
C VAL A 185 7.27 22.24 -18.36
N THR A 186 6.92 23.51 -18.18
CA THR A 186 6.91 24.16 -16.85
C THR A 186 5.50 24.18 -16.28
N VAL A 187 5.37 24.40 -14.97
CA VAL A 187 4.07 24.48 -14.30
C VAL A 187 3.25 25.66 -14.84
N GLU A 188 3.90 26.76 -15.18
CA GLU A 188 3.26 27.97 -15.81
C GLU A 188 2.61 27.60 -17.13
N ALA A 189 3.29 26.82 -17.98
CA ALA A 189 2.73 26.38 -19.27
C ALA A 189 1.48 25.50 -19.09
N LEU A 190 1.44 24.69 -18.02
CA LEU A 190 0.29 23.83 -17.71
C LEU A 190 -0.94 24.63 -17.25
N ALA A 191 -0.74 25.76 -16.60
CA ALA A 191 -1.82 26.55 -16.00
C ALA A 191 -2.86 27.05 -17.03
N GLY A 192 -2.47 27.19 -18.30
CA GLY A 192 -3.37 27.59 -19.40
C GLY A 192 -4.22 26.46 -19.98
N HIS A 193 -4.08 25.23 -19.51
CA HIS A 193 -4.76 24.06 -20.05
C HIS A 193 -5.68 23.40 -19.00
N PRO A 194 -6.76 22.71 -19.42
CA PRO A 194 -7.62 21.96 -18.51
C PRO A 194 -6.89 20.75 -17.92
N MET A 195 -7.09 20.51 -16.63
CA MET A 195 -6.46 19.43 -15.87
C MET A 195 -7.49 18.34 -15.52
N VAL A 196 -7.12 17.10 -15.75
CA VAL A 196 -7.77 15.90 -15.19
C VAL A 196 -7.01 15.53 -13.91
N LEU A 197 -7.59 15.81 -12.75
CA LEU A 197 -6.94 15.58 -11.46
C LEU A 197 -7.19 14.14 -10.98
N LEU A 198 -6.09 13.42 -10.68
CA LEU A 198 -6.17 12.18 -9.90
C LEU A 198 -6.37 12.55 -8.43
N ASP A 199 -7.62 12.52 -7.98
CA ASP A 199 -8.08 13.01 -6.67
C ASP A 199 -7.98 11.92 -5.59
N LEU A 200 -6.75 11.58 -5.22
CA LEU A 200 -6.43 10.65 -4.14
C LEU A 200 -5.91 11.40 -2.91
N PRO A 201 -6.18 10.89 -1.69
CA PRO A 201 -5.66 11.50 -0.47
C PRO A 201 -4.15 11.73 -0.53
N PHE A 202 -3.70 12.91 -0.10
CA PHE A 202 -2.30 13.38 -0.11
C PHE A 202 -1.69 13.61 -1.50
N SER A 203 -2.04 12.81 -2.52
CA SER A 203 -1.49 12.96 -3.87
C SER A 203 -2.04 14.20 -4.57
N SER A 204 -3.33 14.50 -4.40
CA SER A 204 -3.95 15.69 -4.99
C SER A 204 -3.33 16.98 -4.44
N GLU A 205 -3.11 17.07 -3.12
CA GLU A 205 -2.44 18.21 -2.49
C GLU A 205 -1.00 18.37 -3.01
N TYR A 206 -0.28 17.26 -3.17
CA TYR A 206 1.08 17.30 -3.72
C TYR A 206 1.09 17.89 -5.15
N PHE A 207 0.25 17.42 -6.05
CA PHE A 207 0.20 17.94 -7.42
C PHE A 207 -0.27 19.40 -7.48
N LEU A 208 -1.25 19.78 -6.67
CA LEU A 208 -1.74 21.15 -6.61
C LEU A 208 -0.71 22.12 -6.01
N SER A 209 0.16 21.64 -5.11
CA SER A 209 1.22 22.46 -4.51
C SER A 209 2.20 23.04 -5.53
N PHE A 210 2.34 22.44 -6.72
CA PHE A 210 3.17 22.99 -7.80
C PHE A 210 2.63 24.33 -8.29
N PHE A 211 1.31 24.42 -8.42
CA PHE A 211 0.62 25.63 -8.86
C PHE A 211 0.54 26.69 -7.76
N ASP A 212 0.35 26.27 -6.51
CA ASP A 212 0.33 27.18 -5.36
C ASP A 212 1.65 27.95 -5.23
N ARG A 213 2.79 27.30 -5.51
CA ARG A 213 4.12 27.92 -5.47
C ARG A 213 4.30 29.08 -6.44
N ILE A 214 3.66 29.00 -7.60
CA ILE A 214 3.69 30.06 -8.62
C ILE A 214 2.49 31.01 -8.50
N GLY A 215 1.64 30.85 -7.47
CA GLY A 215 0.48 31.72 -7.24
C GLY A 215 -0.66 31.54 -8.25
N VAL A 216 -0.73 30.40 -8.93
CA VAL A 216 -1.73 30.10 -9.96
C VAL A 216 -2.65 28.98 -9.51
N ARG A 217 -3.91 28.99 -9.93
CA ARG A 217 -4.84 27.89 -9.73
C ARG A 217 -5.06 27.16 -11.05
N PRO A 218 -4.82 25.83 -11.13
CA PRO A 218 -5.09 25.10 -12.35
C PRO A 218 -6.59 25.02 -12.61
N HIS A 219 -6.99 25.02 -13.87
CA HIS A 219 -8.37 24.77 -14.29
C HIS A 219 -8.64 23.26 -14.23
N ILE A 220 -9.23 22.76 -13.14
CA ILE A 220 -9.59 21.34 -12.98
C ILE A 220 -10.90 21.10 -13.76
N ALA A 221 -10.77 20.47 -14.91
CA ALA A 221 -11.92 20.11 -15.76
C ALA A 221 -12.61 18.81 -15.26
N GLU A 222 -11.82 17.85 -14.81
CA GLU A 222 -12.32 16.54 -14.37
C GLU A 222 -11.58 16.07 -13.11
N ARG A 223 -12.26 15.24 -12.30
CA ARG A 223 -11.68 14.55 -11.14
C ARG A 223 -11.98 13.06 -11.21
N THR A 224 -11.00 12.24 -10.91
CA THR A 224 -11.19 10.79 -10.77
C THR A 224 -10.27 10.23 -9.69
N ARG A 225 -10.66 9.10 -9.11
CA ARG A 225 -9.82 8.37 -8.14
C ARG A 225 -9.14 7.14 -8.74
N ASP A 226 -9.34 6.91 -10.01
CA ASP A 226 -8.79 5.77 -10.73
C ASP A 226 -7.80 6.24 -11.80
N MET A 227 -6.58 5.69 -11.77
CA MET A 227 -5.51 6.05 -12.71
C MET A 227 -5.81 5.59 -14.14
N ALA A 228 -6.51 4.47 -14.32
CA ALA A 228 -6.88 3.98 -15.65
C ALA A 228 -7.94 4.90 -16.27
N VAL A 229 -8.93 5.31 -15.48
CA VAL A 229 -9.93 6.30 -15.90
C VAL A 229 -9.27 7.64 -16.22
N MET A 230 -8.34 8.11 -15.38
CA MET A 230 -7.60 9.36 -15.64
C MET A 230 -6.88 9.32 -16.99
N ARG A 231 -6.16 8.22 -17.29
CA ARG A 231 -5.47 8.04 -18.58
C ARG A 231 -6.44 8.04 -19.76
N SER A 232 -7.58 7.37 -19.63
CA SER A 232 -8.61 7.37 -20.67
C SER A 232 -9.22 8.75 -20.90
N LEU A 233 -9.50 9.51 -19.84
CA LEU A 233 -9.98 10.89 -19.96
C LEU A 233 -8.93 11.78 -20.68
N VAL A 234 -7.68 11.70 -20.27
CA VAL A 234 -6.58 12.46 -20.91
C VAL A 234 -6.44 12.06 -22.39
N ALA A 235 -6.41 10.78 -22.71
CA ALA A 235 -6.29 10.28 -24.09
C ALA A 235 -7.46 10.71 -24.98
N ASN A 236 -8.63 10.97 -24.39
CA ASN A 236 -9.83 11.46 -25.08
C ASN A 236 -9.93 12.99 -25.13
N GLY A 237 -8.87 13.72 -24.70
CA GLY A 237 -8.76 15.16 -24.89
C GLY A 237 -9.44 16.01 -23.81
N PHE A 238 -9.79 15.45 -22.63
CA PHE A 238 -10.37 16.22 -21.52
C PHE A 238 -9.37 17.15 -20.82
N GLY A 239 -8.08 17.05 -21.17
CA GLY A 239 -7.02 17.87 -20.61
C GLY A 239 -5.73 17.06 -20.37
N TYR A 240 -4.83 17.60 -19.55
CA TYR A 240 -3.63 16.90 -19.10
C TYR A 240 -3.80 16.35 -17.69
N SER A 241 -2.92 15.43 -17.30
CA SER A 241 -2.77 15.03 -15.90
C SER A 241 -1.30 15.00 -15.49
N ILE A 242 -1.01 14.86 -14.19
CA ILE A 242 0.34 14.73 -13.65
C ILE A 242 0.45 13.39 -12.89
N ALA A 243 1.57 12.70 -13.06
CA ALA A 243 1.87 11.45 -12.37
C ALA A 243 3.38 11.33 -12.10
N ASN A 244 3.78 10.31 -11.31
CA ASN A 244 5.18 10.04 -10.96
C ASN A 244 5.65 8.64 -11.38
N VAL A 245 4.74 7.67 -11.51
CA VAL A 245 5.08 6.32 -11.97
C VAL A 245 4.68 6.18 -13.43
N GLN A 246 5.67 5.99 -14.29
CA GLN A 246 5.46 5.90 -15.72
C GLN A 246 5.26 4.44 -16.14
N PRO A 247 4.21 4.13 -16.92
CA PRO A 247 4.05 2.81 -17.51
C PRO A 247 4.99 2.66 -18.73
N LEU A 248 5.42 1.43 -18.99
CA LEU A 248 6.23 1.10 -20.17
C LEU A 248 5.46 1.32 -21.49
N ILE A 249 4.13 1.21 -21.46
CA ILE A 249 3.27 1.36 -22.63
C ILE A 249 2.59 2.73 -22.59
N ALA A 250 2.87 3.55 -23.58
CA ALA A 250 2.32 4.90 -23.71
C ALA A 250 0.91 4.89 -24.35
N GLN A 251 0.01 4.10 -23.77
CA GLN A 251 -1.40 4.00 -24.19
C GLN A 251 -2.33 4.03 -22.99
N SER A 252 -3.52 4.55 -23.21
CA SER A 252 -4.65 4.44 -22.28
C SER A 252 -5.29 3.05 -22.34
N PRO A 253 -6.10 2.66 -21.34
CA PRO A 253 -6.80 1.38 -21.34
C PRO A 253 -7.73 1.16 -22.55
N ASP A 254 -8.27 2.24 -23.13
CA ASP A 254 -9.08 2.22 -24.36
C ASP A 254 -8.23 2.26 -25.66
N GLY A 255 -6.91 2.05 -25.55
CA GLY A 255 -5.99 1.87 -26.67
C GLY A 255 -5.54 3.17 -27.36
N LYS A 256 -5.89 4.35 -26.85
CA LYS A 256 -5.45 5.63 -27.43
C LYS A 256 -4.05 6.00 -27.00
N PRO A 257 -3.23 6.61 -27.89
CA PRO A 257 -1.87 6.98 -27.58
C PRO A 257 -1.82 8.13 -26.57
N LEU A 258 -0.81 8.07 -25.69
CA LEU A 258 -0.47 9.09 -24.70
C LEU A 258 0.97 9.54 -24.93
N LYS A 259 1.29 10.76 -24.49
CA LYS A 259 2.65 11.28 -24.38
C LYS A 259 2.94 11.61 -22.92
N PHE A 260 4.16 11.28 -22.51
CA PHE A 260 4.69 11.57 -21.18
C PHE A 260 5.78 12.62 -21.32
N ILE A 261 5.62 13.75 -20.65
CA ILE A 261 6.48 14.93 -20.83
C ILE A 261 7.04 15.31 -19.47
N PRO A 262 8.36 15.35 -19.28
CA PRO A 262 8.98 15.78 -18.04
C PRO A 262 8.54 17.20 -17.63
N ILE A 263 8.30 17.39 -16.32
CA ILE A 263 8.08 18.73 -15.76
C ILE A 263 9.43 19.30 -15.32
N THR A 264 9.73 20.52 -15.77
CA THR A 264 10.93 21.26 -15.39
C THR A 264 10.58 22.41 -14.43
N GLY A 265 11.61 22.88 -13.68
CA GLY A 265 11.45 23.94 -12.68
C GLY A 265 11.51 23.37 -11.25
N GLU A 266 11.05 24.16 -10.28
CA GLU A 266 11.10 23.81 -8.86
C GLU A 266 9.94 22.87 -8.46
N VAL A 267 9.94 21.64 -8.97
CA VAL A 267 9.00 20.60 -8.59
C VAL A 267 9.71 19.54 -7.75
N ARG A 268 9.17 19.22 -6.58
CA ARG A 268 9.71 18.20 -5.69
C ARG A 268 9.41 16.82 -6.26
N PRO A 269 10.40 15.94 -6.52
CA PRO A 269 10.09 14.54 -6.85
C PRO A 269 9.45 13.84 -5.64
N MET A 270 8.55 12.90 -5.87
CA MET A 270 8.15 11.94 -4.85
C MET A 270 9.24 10.88 -4.67
N ARG A 271 9.40 10.38 -3.46
CA ARG A 271 10.22 9.19 -3.22
C ARG A 271 9.32 7.98 -3.03
N MET A 272 9.53 6.97 -3.84
CA MET A 272 8.98 5.63 -3.59
C MET A 272 9.81 4.95 -2.53
N GLY A 273 9.16 4.27 -1.59
CA GLY A 273 9.84 3.53 -0.54
C GLY A 273 8.92 2.56 0.18
N LEU A 274 9.50 1.90 1.16
CA LEU A 274 8.84 0.95 2.03
C LEU A 274 8.50 1.62 3.36
N LEU A 275 7.24 1.59 3.75
CA LEU A 275 6.74 2.07 5.03
C LEU A 275 6.38 0.87 5.91
N MET A 276 6.77 0.91 7.17
CA MET A 276 6.58 -0.18 8.13
C MET A 276 6.54 0.34 9.56
N SER A 277 6.16 -0.51 10.53
CA SER A 277 6.32 -0.18 11.94
C SER A 277 7.80 -0.10 12.33
N SER A 278 8.12 0.64 13.39
CA SER A 278 9.51 0.89 13.80
C SER A 278 10.27 -0.39 14.22
N ASP A 279 9.54 -1.45 14.55
CA ASP A 279 10.05 -2.74 14.99
C ASP A 279 9.92 -3.86 13.92
N ALA A 280 9.41 -3.53 12.73
CA ALA A 280 9.17 -4.51 11.66
C ALA A 280 10.45 -5.24 11.18
N ASP A 281 11.62 -4.63 11.34
CA ASP A 281 12.92 -5.24 10.99
C ASP A 281 13.27 -6.47 11.82
N ARG A 282 12.56 -6.69 12.93
CA ARG A 282 12.75 -7.89 13.74
C ARG A 282 12.31 -9.14 12.97
N ALA A 283 11.32 -9.00 12.07
CA ALA A 283 10.90 -10.06 11.19
C ALA A 283 11.90 -10.27 10.03
N ASN A 284 12.50 -11.45 9.94
CA ASN A 284 13.51 -11.77 8.93
C ASN A 284 12.98 -11.60 7.50
N VAL A 285 11.74 -11.98 7.27
CA VAL A 285 11.10 -11.87 5.94
C VAL A 285 10.92 -10.42 5.51
N VAL A 286 10.61 -9.50 6.44
CA VAL A 286 10.50 -8.06 6.15
C VAL A 286 11.87 -7.48 5.82
N ARG A 287 12.89 -7.80 6.63
CA ARG A 287 14.26 -7.36 6.37
C ARG A 287 14.77 -7.84 5.02
N ALA A 288 14.57 -9.12 4.69
CA ALA A 288 14.96 -9.69 3.41
C ALA A 288 14.23 -9.00 2.23
N PHE A 289 12.96 -8.63 2.39
CA PHE A 289 12.24 -7.89 1.36
C PHE A 289 12.79 -6.47 1.17
N VAL A 290 13.13 -5.77 2.26
CA VAL A 290 13.79 -4.45 2.20
C VAL A 290 15.13 -4.54 1.48
N GLU A 291 15.99 -5.50 1.87
CA GLU A 291 17.29 -5.73 1.25
C GLU A 291 17.17 -6.09 -0.23
N TYR A 292 16.19 -6.92 -0.59
CA TYR A 292 15.89 -7.27 -1.97
C TYR A 292 15.53 -6.06 -2.82
N CYS A 293 14.65 -5.19 -2.33
CA CYS A 293 14.27 -3.97 -3.04
C CYS A 293 15.46 -3.00 -3.22
N HIS A 294 16.34 -2.90 -2.24
CA HIS A 294 17.58 -2.11 -2.36
C HIS A 294 18.58 -2.71 -3.36
N GLY A 295 18.68 -4.03 -3.40
CA GLY A 295 19.52 -4.73 -4.39
C GLY A 295 19.08 -4.40 -5.82
N LEU A 296 17.80 -4.55 -6.12
CA LEU A 296 17.25 -4.21 -7.44
C LEU A 296 17.52 -2.77 -7.87
N LYS A 297 17.46 -1.81 -6.92
CA LYS A 297 17.83 -0.42 -7.21
C LYS A 297 19.32 -0.29 -7.60
N ALA A 298 20.19 -0.93 -6.85
CA ALA A 298 21.64 -0.88 -7.09
C ALA A 298 22.00 -1.47 -8.46
N ASP A 299 21.28 -2.50 -8.89
CA ASP A 299 21.46 -3.18 -10.16
C ASP A 299 20.76 -2.48 -11.34
N GLY A 300 19.97 -1.42 -11.09
CA GLY A 300 19.20 -0.71 -12.12
C GLY A 300 17.98 -1.50 -12.63
N GLU A 301 17.59 -2.55 -11.93
CA GLU A 301 16.49 -3.47 -12.33
C GLU A 301 15.16 -3.15 -11.65
N LEU A 302 15.04 -1.98 -10.99
CA LEU A 302 13.81 -1.64 -10.26
C LEU A 302 12.65 -1.40 -11.23
N PRO A 303 11.53 -2.18 -11.13
CA PRO A 303 10.39 -2.00 -12.00
C PRO A 303 9.76 -0.60 -11.89
N GLY A 304 9.28 -0.06 -13.03
CA GLY A 304 8.61 1.25 -13.07
C GLY A 304 9.55 2.43 -13.22
N GLN A 305 10.84 2.20 -13.43
CA GLN A 305 11.80 3.19 -13.91
C GLN A 305 12.10 2.92 -15.39
N GLU A 306 12.28 3.98 -16.19
CA GLU A 306 12.93 3.81 -17.49
C GLU A 306 14.37 3.32 -17.23
N ALA A 307 14.81 2.33 -18.01
CA ALA A 307 16.22 1.99 -18.07
C ALA A 307 16.92 3.27 -18.54
N GLY A 308 17.67 3.90 -17.64
CA GLY A 308 18.45 5.08 -17.98
C GLY A 308 19.39 4.72 -19.14
N GLU A 309 19.29 5.49 -20.23
CA GLU A 309 20.29 5.48 -21.29
C GLU A 309 21.67 5.90 -20.77
#